data_1b5c75403f4528fc93dfe22291a31c18
#
_entry.id   1b5c75403f4528fc93dfe22291a31c18
#
_cell.length_a   1.000
_cell.length_b   1.000
_cell.length_c   1.000
_cell.angle_alpha   90.00
_cell.angle_beta   90.00
_cell.angle_gamma   90.00
#
_symmetry.space_group_name_H-M   'P 1'
#
loop_
_entity.id
_entity.type
_entity.pdbx_description
1 polymer ?
#
loop_
_entity_poly.entity_id
_entity_poly.type
_entity_poly.pdbx_seq_one_letter_code
_entity_poly.pdbx_strand_id
1 'polypeptide(L)'
;ITEKQVISIIPLDSRPCNTQYPQLTGGIMNQTVLLPPSEILDNYTSASDSEALWKWMQDKASVSDNMIIFTNQLFNGGLISSRSYVNSDSIEYDVNRLSKFIRENPQLEVTVVSILPRLLPSQFDMYFQKYQRSLAAWGKQLDLNYTLQKPEPPLPADVPSEIAQRYRDLYTYHAKLATSISELAGQGLIKKYYIGQDDGEQFAPSNIIYRSLLSKAHENVVVQKGADELTMMICAQENPSAHEIKLVYTNPDLMKEYLPYESAPLDEIVSEKLAILGITVNPEANDTLIIHNDASNPSKVSALLPEIKTGYIAVADVAYTNRGDANLKDMLFQKSSISTIDAYSGWNTAANTVGTVLSQYMATEYLSLNYDRLSPQAAKESIDSLMKFKYVRLAEDIIYQGLMINNMRSIFTARGMRMSNGDLYTDRKYEAEQLLNEYGFKYVIELNKLFRGTNYIHLGERTVETNYSLVNSTFTYPWHRTFEVLVSTVFS
;
A
#
# COMPACT_ATOMS: atom_id res chain seq x y z
N ILE A 1 -5.28 2.16 31.70
CA ILE A 1 -4.31 1.48 30.79
C ILE A 1 -5.15 0.86 29.69
N THR A 2 -5.05 1.37 28.49
CA THR A 2 -5.72 0.77 27.33
C THR A 2 -5.06 -0.57 27.02
N GLU A 3 -5.83 -1.65 26.97
CA GLU A 3 -5.32 -2.94 26.49
C GLU A 3 -4.86 -2.78 25.04
N LYS A 4 -3.75 -3.44 24.72
CA LYS A 4 -3.15 -3.39 23.40
C LYS A 4 -3.96 -4.28 22.45
N GLN A 5 -4.56 -3.69 21.42
CA GLN A 5 -5.32 -4.43 20.42
C GLN A 5 -4.38 -5.32 19.59
N VAL A 6 -4.77 -6.55 19.33
CA VAL A 6 -4.03 -7.52 18.52
C VAL A 6 -4.73 -7.72 17.19
N ILE A 7 -4.01 -7.44 16.12
CA ILE A 7 -4.48 -7.59 14.73
C ILE A 7 -3.59 -8.62 14.02
N SER A 8 -4.18 -9.71 13.58
CA SER A 8 -3.50 -10.69 12.72
C SER A 8 -3.82 -10.41 11.27
N ILE A 9 -2.82 -10.51 10.40
CA ILE A 9 -2.95 -10.17 8.98
C ILE A 9 -2.45 -11.33 8.12
N ILE A 10 -3.30 -11.76 7.17
CA ILE A 10 -2.85 -12.47 5.96
C ILE A 10 -2.66 -11.40 4.90
N PRO A 11 -1.41 -10.97 4.62
CA PRO A 11 -1.14 -9.81 3.79
C PRO A 11 -1.40 -10.10 2.31
N LEU A 12 -1.56 -9.04 1.51
CA LEU A 12 -1.71 -9.14 0.05
C LEU A 12 -0.53 -9.91 -0.58
N ASP A 13 0.67 -9.59 -0.14
CA ASP A 13 1.92 -10.27 -0.47
C ASP A 13 3.00 -9.97 0.59
N SER A 14 4.17 -10.54 0.40
CA SER A 14 5.28 -10.44 1.35
C SER A 14 6.10 -9.14 1.25
N ARG A 15 5.75 -8.22 0.35
CA ARG A 15 6.47 -6.95 0.21
C ARG A 15 6.35 -6.09 1.48
N PRO A 16 7.34 -5.22 1.76
CA PRO A 16 7.32 -4.33 2.92
C PRO A 16 6.07 -3.47 3.04
N CYS A 17 5.50 -3.00 1.93
CA CYS A 17 4.27 -2.20 1.92
C CYS A 17 3.06 -2.94 2.52
N ASN A 18 3.04 -4.26 2.42
CA ASN A 18 1.96 -5.11 2.93
C ASN A 18 2.31 -5.78 4.28
N THR A 19 3.52 -5.64 4.76
CA THR A 19 4.02 -6.26 6.00
C THR A 19 4.57 -5.23 6.98
N GLN A 20 5.70 -4.61 6.67
CA GLN A 20 6.36 -3.61 7.53
C GLN A 20 5.50 -2.36 7.74
N TYR A 21 4.90 -1.82 6.69
CA TYR A 21 4.14 -0.57 6.82
C TYR A 21 2.91 -0.72 7.73
N PRO A 22 2.11 -1.79 7.61
CA PRO A 22 1.05 -2.04 8.59
C PRO A 22 1.55 -2.24 10.02
N GLN A 23 2.69 -2.89 10.21
CA GLN A 23 3.30 -3.02 11.54
C GLN A 23 3.68 -1.67 12.13
N LEU A 24 4.24 -0.77 11.33
CA LEU A 24 4.59 0.58 11.77
C LEU A 24 3.33 1.42 12.04
N THR A 25 2.34 1.38 11.17
CA THR A 25 1.06 2.07 11.37
C THR A 25 0.37 1.60 12.65
N GLY A 26 0.24 0.30 12.82
CA GLY A 26 -0.34 -0.29 14.04
C GLY A 26 0.49 0.03 15.28
N GLY A 27 1.82 0.01 15.18
CA GLY A 27 2.72 0.37 16.28
C GLY A 27 2.50 1.80 16.78
N ILE A 28 2.29 2.77 15.88
CA ILE A 28 1.94 4.16 16.25
C ILE A 28 0.64 4.18 17.06
N MET A 29 -0.33 3.35 16.71
CA MET A 29 -1.64 3.26 17.35
C MET A 29 -1.67 2.33 18.58
N ASN A 30 -0.53 1.92 19.10
CA ASN A 30 -0.44 0.94 20.20
C ASN A 30 -1.17 -0.38 19.89
N GLN A 31 -1.13 -0.82 18.64
CA GLN A 31 -1.61 -2.12 18.19
C GLN A 31 -0.46 -3.12 18.08
N THR A 32 -0.73 -4.39 18.33
CA THR A 32 0.17 -5.48 17.97
C THR A 32 -0.28 -6.07 16.64
N VAL A 33 0.55 -5.93 15.61
CA VAL A 33 0.28 -6.51 14.29
C VAL A 33 1.07 -7.80 14.14
N LEU A 34 0.35 -8.91 13.99
CA LEU A 34 0.91 -10.25 13.80
C LEU A 34 0.84 -10.63 12.33
N LEU A 35 1.97 -11.10 11.81
CA LEU A 35 2.11 -11.57 10.44
C LEU A 35 2.58 -13.02 10.42
N PRO A 36 2.19 -13.81 9.40
CA PRO A 36 2.74 -15.15 9.22
C PRO A 36 4.26 -15.10 9.02
N PRO A 37 4.97 -16.18 9.34
CA PRO A 37 6.39 -16.29 8.99
C PRO A 37 6.60 -16.13 7.48
N SER A 38 7.71 -15.50 7.08
CA SER A 38 8.00 -15.22 5.67
C SER A 38 8.08 -16.50 4.82
N GLU A 39 8.43 -17.63 5.43
CA GLU A 39 8.57 -18.92 4.77
C GLU A 39 7.26 -19.49 4.22
N ILE A 40 6.12 -19.07 4.77
CA ILE A 40 4.80 -19.52 4.31
C ILE A 40 4.07 -18.50 3.44
N LEU A 41 4.60 -17.28 3.36
CA LEU A 41 4.12 -16.23 2.44
C LEU A 41 4.67 -16.47 1.02
N ASP A 42 4.12 -15.76 0.05
CA ASP A 42 4.67 -15.68 -1.29
C ASP A 42 6.10 -15.13 -1.29
N ASN A 43 6.84 -15.44 -2.32
CA ASN A 43 8.14 -14.85 -2.58
C ASN A 43 8.25 -14.55 -4.07
N TYR A 44 7.86 -13.35 -4.47
CA TYR A 44 7.82 -12.86 -5.84
C TYR A 44 6.97 -13.77 -6.75
N THR A 45 7.62 -14.68 -7.52
CA THR A 45 6.97 -15.61 -8.45
C THR A 45 6.56 -16.92 -7.80
N SER A 46 6.99 -17.17 -6.57
CA SER A 46 6.62 -18.36 -5.81
C SER A 46 5.38 -18.10 -4.97
N ALA A 47 4.36 -18.94 -5.14
CA ALA A 47 3.12 -18.82 -4.38
C ALA A 47 3.30 -19.18 -2.90
N SER A 48 2.44 -18.61 -2.05
CA SER A 48 2.34 -18.95 -0.63
C SER A 48 1.92 -20.40 -0.40
N ASP A 49 2.19 -20.89 0.82
CA ASP A 49 1.67 -22.16 1.31
C ASP A 49 0.28 -21.95 1.95
N SER A 50 -0.78 -22.19 1.18
CA SER A 50 -2.15 -21.96 1.61
C SER A 50 -2.53 -22.77 2.86
N GLU A 51 -2.14 -24.04 2.94
CA GLU A 51 -2.47 -24.89 4.10
C GLU A 51 -1.75 -24.43 5.36
N ALA A 52 -0.51 -23.99 5.26
CA ALA A 52 0.22 -23.40 6.38
C ALA A 52 -0.42 -22.06 6.81
N LEU A 53 -0.93 -21.26 5.89
CA LEU A 53 -1.65 -20.03 6.20
C LEU A 53 -2.96 -20.32 6.96
N TRP A 54 -3.74 -21.31 6.53
CA TRP A 54 -4.96 -21.71 7.24
C TRP A 54 -4.65 -22.17 8.67
N LYS A 55 -3.60 -22.96 8.85
CA LYS A 55 -3.16 -23.37 10.19
C LYS A 55 -2.75 -22.19 11.04
N TRP A 56 -1.98 -21.26 10.48
CA TRP A 56 -1.58 -20.03 11.18
C TRP A 56 -2.79 -19.19 11.62
N MET A 57 -3.79 -19.05 10.75
CA MET A 57 -5.03 -18.33 11.07
C MET A 57 -5.75 -18.99 12.26
N GLN A 58 -5.88 -20.32 12.27
CA GLN A 58 -6.49 -21.06 13.35
C GLN A 58 -5.71 -20.88 14.67
N ASP A 59 -4.38 -20.94 14.61
CA ASP A 59 -3.53 -20.75 15.78
C ASP A 59 -3.62 -19.32 16.35
N LYS A 60 -3.87 -18.32 15.52
CA LYS A 60 -3.94 -16.91 15.92
C LYS A 60 -5.35 -16.43 16.27
N ALA A 61 -6.38 -17.16 15.91
CA ALA A 61 -7.77 -16.73 16.14
C ALA A 61 -8.11 -16.45 17.60
N SER A 62 -7.56 -17.23 18.54
CA SER A 62 -7.84 -17.07 19.98
C SER A 62 -7.07 -15.95 20.65
N VAL A 63 -6.02 -15.42 20.03
CA VAL A 63 -5.17 -14.35 20.58
C VAL A 63 -5.32 -13.01 19.86
N SER A 64 -6.18 -12.96 18.85
CA SER A 64 -6.42 -11.79 18.04
C SER A 64 -7.80 -11.20 18.32
N ASP A 65 -7.87 -9.88 18.34
CA ASP A 65 -9.14 -9.15 18.36
C ASP A 65 -9.73 -9.05 16.95
N ASN A 66 -8.87 -8.73 16.00
CA ASN A 66 -9.21 -8.58 14.59
C ASN A 66 -8.28 -9.41 13.69
N MET A 67 -8.83 -9.87 12.57
CA MET A 67 -8.04 -10.51 11.52
C MET A 67 -8.37 -9.91 10.16
N ILE A 68 -7.34 -9.49 9.44
CA ILE A 68 -7.45 -8.96 8.07
C ILE A 68 -6.96 -10.05 7.13
N ILE A 69 -7.78 -10.46 6.17
CA ILE A 69 -7.48 -11.58 5.28
C ILE A 69 -7.54 -11.12 3.83
N PHE A 70 -6.41 -11.12 3.13
CA PHE A 70 -6.35 -10.93 1.68
C PHE A 70 -6.57 -12.27 0.97
N THR A 71 -7.62 -12.35 0.16
CA THR A 71 -7.92 -13.55 -0.62
C THR A 71 -6.86 -13.85 -1.68
N ASN A 72 -6.22 -12.82 -2.23
CA ASN A 72 -5.11 -12.97 -3.18
C ASN A 72 -3.96 -13.80 -2.61
N GLN A 73 -3.61 -13.62 -1.35
CA GLN A 73 -2.60 -14.41 -0.66
C GLN A 73 -3.12 -15.82 -0.32
N LEU A 74 -4.26 -15.87 0.34
CA LEU A 74 -4.79 -17.12 0.89
C LEU A 74 -5.25 -18.11 -0.19
N PHE A 75 -5.94 -17.61 -1.24
CA PHE A 75 -6.51 -18.46 -2.29
C PHE A 75 -5.64 -18.52 -3.55
N ASN A 76 -4.88 -17.49 -3.86
CA ASN A 76 -4.17 -17.36 -5.13
C ASN A 76 -2.64 -17.33 -5.00
N GLY A 77 -2.10 -17.35 -3.78
CA GLY A 77 -0.67 -17.43 -3.56
C GLY A 77 0.07 -16.08 -3.56
N GLY A 78 -0.63 -14.94 -3.54
CA GLY A 78 -0.10 -13.59 -3.54
C GLY A 78 -0.60 -12.73 -4.69
N LEU A 79 -0.25 -11.45 -4.71
CA LEU A 79 -0.71 -10.52 -5.75
C LEU A 79 -0.20 -10.94 -7.15
N ILE A 80 1.08 -11.25 -7.30
CA ILE A 80 1.65 -11.65 -8.59
C ILE A 80 0.97 -12.92 -9.12
N SER A 81 0.81 -13.94 -8.27
CA SER A 81 0.13 -15.19 -8.65
C SER A 81 -1.34 -14.99 -8.99
N SER A 82 -2.00 -14.00 -8.37
CA SER A 82 -3.41 -13.68 -8.65
C SER A 82 -3.66 -13.02 -10.02
N ARG A 83 -2.59 -12.63 -10.72
CA ARG A 83 -2.63 -12.11 -12.10
C ARG A 83 -2.58 -13.21 -13.15
N SER A 84 -2.56 -14.47 -12.73
CA SER A 84 -2.56 -15.66 -13.58
C SER A 84 -3.95 -16.26 -13.70
N TYR A 85 -4.12 -17.13 -14.70
CA TYR A 85 -5.37 -17.86 -14.87
C TYR A 85 -5.69 -18.73 -13.64
N VAL A 86 -6.94 -18.63 -13.18
CA VAL A 86 -7.49 -19.47 -12.10
C VAL A 86 -8.84 -20.03 -12.53
N ASN A 87 -9.07 -21.30 -12.22
CA ASN A 87 -10.36 -21.93 -12.48
C ASN A 87 -11.39 -21.50 -11.42
N SER A 88 -12.56 -21.05 -11.87
CA SER A 88 -13.67 -20.65 -10.99
C SER A 88 -14.29 -21.80 -10.17
N ASP A 89 -14.00 -23.05 -10.49
CA ASP A 89 -14.53 -24.22 -9.77
C ASP A 89 -14.07 -24.30 -8.31
N SER A 90 -12.95 -23.65 -7.97
CA SER A 90 -12.44 -23.60 -6.59
C SER A 90 -13.18 -22.62 -5.68
N ILE A 91 -13.93 -21.67 -6.20
CA ILE A 91 -14.51 -20.55 -5.44
C ILE A 91 -15.44 -21.05 -4.32
N GLU A 92 -16.34 -21.97 -4.64
CA GLU A 92 -17.30 -22.49 -3.65
C GLU A 92 -16.60 -23.16 -2.47
N TYR A 93 -15.58 -23.98 -2.75
CA TYR A 93 -14.80 -24.62 -1.71
C TYR A 93 -14.06 -23.60 -0.81
N ASP A 94 -13.39 -22.64 -1.42
CA ASP A 94 -12.59 -21.63 -0.71
C ASP A 94 -13.48 -20.71 0.14
N VAL A 95 -14.60 -20.25 -0.41
CA VAL A 95 -15.56 -19.38 0.29
C VAL A 95 -16.25 -20.13 1.43
N ASN A 96 -16.62 -21.40 1.24
CA ASN A 96 -17.20 -22.23 2.29
C ASN A 96 -16.21 -22.48 3.43
N ARG A 97 -14.93 -22.71 3.12
CA ARG A 97 -13.87 -22.84 4.12
C ARG A 97 -13.69 -21.57 4.93
N LEU A 98 -13.69 -20.41 4.27
CA LEU A 98 -13.62 -19.10 4.93
C LEU A 98 -14.85 -18.88 5.84
N SER A 99 -16.03 -19.15 5.34
CA SER A 99 -17.27 -19.04 6.11
C SER A 99 -17.25 -19.92 7.37
N LYS A 100 -16.79 -21.16 7.24
CA LYS A 100 -16.63 -22.08 8.37
C LYS A 100 -15.66 -21.54 9.41
N PHE A 101 -14.48 -21.07 8.98
CA PHE A 101 -13.49 -20.47 9.88
C PHE A 101 -14.07 -19.30 10.67
N ILE A 102 -14.82 -18.40 10.01
CA ILE A 102 -15.43 -17.24 10.67
C ILE A 102 -16.49 -17.69 11.68
N ARG A 103 -17.35 -18.65 11.32
CA ARG A 103 -18.40 -19.17 12.22
C ARG A 103 -17.84 -19.90 13.44
N GLU A 104 -16.71 -20.56 13.30
CA GLU A 104 -16.03 -21.25 14.40
C GLU A 104 -15.29 -20.30 15.35
N ASN A 105 -15.10 -19.03 14.97
CA ASN A 105 -14.40 -18.00 15.73
C ASN A 105 -15.26 -16.74 15.89
N PRO A 106 -16.43 -16.82 16.54
CA PRO A 106 -17.40 -15.72 16.59
C PRO A 106 -16.91 -14.49 17.39
N GLN A 107 -15.91 -14.64 18.23
CA GLN A 107 -15.27 -13.56 18.98
C GLN A 107 -14.30 -12.73 18.13
N LEU A 108 -13.85 -13.26 17.00
CA LEU A 108 -12.89 -12.61 16.12
C LEU A 108 -13.61 -11.68 15.13
N GLU A 109 -13.23 -10.43 15.09
CA GLU A 109 -13.68 -9.52 14.03
C GLU A 109 -12.87 -9.76 12.76
N VAL A 110 -13.54 -10.19 11.69
CA VAL A 110 -12.89 -10.52 10.42
C VAL A 110 -13.18 -9.44 9.38
N THR A 111 -12.11 -8.90 8.80
CA THR A 111 -12.13 -8.04 7.62
C THR A 111 -11.48 -8.81 6.47
N VAL A 112 -12.16 -8.86 5.34
CA VAL A 112 -11.65 -9.53 4.13
C VAL A 112 -11.32 -8.47 3.08
N VAL A 113 -10.26 -8.71 2.32
CA VAL A 113 -9.83 -7.86 1.21
C VAL A 113 -9.57 -8.71 -0.02
N SER A 114 -10.10 -8.28 -1.15
CA SER A 114 -9.80 -8.87 -2.47
C SER A 114 -9.35 -7.79 -3.42
N ILE A 115 -8.29 -8.05 -4.18
CA ILE A 115 -7.76 -7.11 -5.16
C ILE A 115 -8.09 -7.61 -6.57
N LEU A 116 -8.79 -6.80 -7.33
CA LEU A 116 -9.09 -7.07 -8.74
C LEU A 116 -7.82 -6.98 -9.59
N PRO A 117 -7.64 -7.86 -10.58
CA PRO A 117 -6.43 -7.91 -11.37
C PRO A 117 -6.27 -6.67 -12.26
N ARG A 118 -5.01 -6.28 -12.47
CA ARG A 118 -4.65 -5.22 -13.42
C ARG A 118 -4.91 -5.62 -14.87
N LEU A 119 -4.80 -4.64 -15.77
CA LEU A 119 -4.97 -4.85 -17.21
C LEU A 119 -3.95 -5.83 -17.81
N LEU A 120 -2.67 -5.67 -17.45
CA LEU A 120 -1.59 -6.51 -17.96
C LEU A 120 -1.55 -7.83 -17.18
N PRO A 121 -1.77 -8.99 -17.85
CA PRO A 121 -1.70 -10.29 -17.16
C PRO A 121 -0.26 -10.62 -16.76
N SER A 122 -0.10 -11.65 -15.94
CA SER A 122 1.22 -12.06 -15.43
C SER A 122 2.18 -12.42 -16.57
N GLN A 123 3.36 -11.82 -16.56
CA GLN A 123 4.46 -12.21 -17.46
C GLN A 123 5.08 -13.57 -17.10
N PHE A 124 4.78 -14.08 -15.92
CA PHE A 124 5.26 -15.36 -15.42
C PHE A 124 4.29 -16.50 -15.71
N ASP A 125 3.09 -16.20 -16.21
CA ASP A 125 2.11 -17.20 -16.65
C ASP A 125 2.45 -17.66 -18.06
N MET A 126 2.65 -18.98 -18.22
CA MET A 126 3.05 -19.57 -19.51
C MET A 126 2.03 -19.32 -20.63
N TYR A 127 0.76 -19.12 -20.30
CA TYR A 127 -0.29 -18.84 -21.29
C TYR A 127 -0.27 -17.38 -21.75
N PHE A 128 0.10 -16.43 -20.91
CA PHE A 128 0.00 -15.00 -21.17
C PHE A 128 1.31 -14.35 -21.61
N GLN A 129 2.46 -14.90 -21.22
CA GLN A 129 3.77 -14.23 -21.38
C GLN A 129 4.07 -13.73 -22.80
N LYS A 130 3.60 -14.43 -23.84
CA LYS A 130 3.84 -14.06 -25.23
C LYS A 130 2.84 -13.02 -25.77
N TYR A 131 1.68 -12.88 -25.13
CA TYR A 131 0.53 -12.15 -25.64
C TYR A 131 0.12 -10.95 -24.79
N GLN A 132 0.95 -10.55 -23.83
CA GLN A 132 0.61 -9.52 -22.85
C GLN A 132 0.12 -8.23 -23.51
N ARG A 133 0.84 -7.73 -24.51
CA ARG A 133 0.49 -6.46 -25.19
C ARG A 133 -0.83 -6.55 -25.95
N SER A 134 -1.02 -7.62 -26.70
CA SER A 134 -2.24 -7.84 -27.48
C SER A 134 -3.46 -8.04 -26.57
N LEU A 135 -3.29 -8.77 -25.47
CA LEU A 135 -4.33 -8.95 -24.46
C LEU A 135 -4.67 -7.64 -23.76
N ALA A 136 -3.67 -6.84 -23.38
CA ALA A 136 -3.89 -5.54 -22.78
C ALA A 136 -4.61 -4.57 -23.72
N ALA A 137 -4.22 -4.52 -25.00
CA ALA A 137 -4.89 -3.69 -26.00
C ALA A 137 -6.35 -4.12 -26.18
N TRP A 138 -6.61 -5.42 -26.24
CA TRP A 138 -7.96 -5.96 -26.31
C TRP A 138 -8.77 -5.67 -25.03
N GLY A 139 -8.17 -5.82 -23.87
CA GLY A 139 -8.81 -5.51 -22.59
C GLY A 139 -9.24 -4.05 -22.47
N LYS A 140 -8.39 -3.11 -22.92
CA LYS A 140 -8.78 -1.68 -23.02
C LYS A 140 -9.99 -1.50 -23.92
N GLN A 141 -10.00 -2.15 -25.08
CA GLN A 141 -11.10 -2.04 -26.05
C GLN A 141 -12.40 -2.68 -25.53
N LEU A 142 -12.31 -3.76 -24.74
CA LEU A 142 -13.47 -4.36 -24.07
C LEU A 142 -14.18 -3.33 -23.18
N ASP A 143 -13.45 -2.64 -22.34
CA ASP A 143 -14.03 -1.61 -21.44
C ASP A 143 -14.50 -0.38 -22.20
N LEU A 144 -13.72 0.09 -23.17
CA LEU A 144 -14.11 1.25 -24.01
C LEU A 144 -15.44 0.98 -24.75
N ASN A 145 -15.56 -0.18 -25.40
CA ASN A 145 -16.78 -0.55 -26.11
C ASN A 145 -17.96 -0.71 -25.15
N TYR A 146 -17.73 -1.33 -24.00
CA TYR A 146 -18.75 -1.44 -22.96
C TYR A 146 -19.25 -0.07 -22.51
N THR A 147 -18.35 0.84 -22.21
CA THR A 147 -18.66 2.22 -21.78
C THR A 147 -19.42 3.00 -22.85
N LEU A 148 -19.06 2.81 -24.11
CA LEU A 148 -19.70 3.47 -25.25
C LEU A 148 -20.95 2.73 -25.77
N GLN A 149 -21.37 1.65 -25.10
CA GLN A 149 -22.49 0.79 -25.52
C GLN A 149 -22.36 0.27 -26.95
N LYS A 150 -21.13 -0.02 -27.36
CA LYS A 150 -20.77 -0.64 -28.62
C LYS A 150 -20.68 -2.16 -28.48
N PRO A 151 -20.82 -2.92 -29.60
CA PRO A 151 -20.56 -4.35 -29.58
C PRO A 151 -19.17 -4.68 -29.07
N GLU A 152 -19.04 -5.86 -28.47
CA GLU A 152 -17.72 -6.36 -28.01
C GLU A 152 -16.73 -6.38 -29.17
N PRO A 153 -15.45 -5.98 -28.93
CA PRO A 153 -14.44 -6.04 -29.97
C PRO A 153 -14.16 -7.51 -30.35
N PRO A 154 -13.77 -7.78 -31.61
CA PRO A 154 -13.39 -9.13 -32.01
C PRO A 154 -12.15 -9.59 -31.22
N LEU A 155 -11.98 -10.91 -31.14
CA LEU A 155 -10.78 -11.50 -30.56
C LEU A 155 -9.52 -10.97 -31.29
N PRO A 156 -8.40 -10.74 -30.56
CA PRO A 156 -7.14 -10.34 -31.20
C PRO A 156 -6.70 -11.41 -32.21
N ALA A 157 -6.35 -10.99 -33.43
CA ALA A 157 -5.99 -11.91 -34.50
C ALA A 157 -4.69 -12.70 -34.23
N ASP A 158 -3.79 -12.13 -33.45
CA ASP A 158 -2.50 -12.70 -33.08
C ASP A 158 -2.51 -13.54 -31.79
N VAL A 159 -3.69 -13.66 -31.13
CA VAL A 159 -3.84 -14.41 -29.87
C VAL A 159 -4.72 -15.65 -30.12
N PRO A 160 -4.28 -16.85 -29.73
CA PRO A 160 -5.14 -18.02 -29.78
C PRO A 160 -6.43 -17.79 -28.99
N SER A 161 -7.55 -18.23 -29.51
CA SER A 161 -8.87 -18.00 -28.90
C SER A 161 -8.97 -18.57 -27.49
N GLU A 162 -8.33 -19.69 -27.21
CA GLU A 162 -8.26 -20.27 -25.87
C GLU A 162 -7.48 -19.41 -24.87
N ILE A 163 -6.44 -18.71 -25.32
CA ILE A 163 -5.66 -17.79 -24.47
C ILE A 163 -6.50 -16.53 -24.20
N ALA A 164 -7.17 -15.99 -25.20
CA ALA A 164 -8.09 -14.86 -25.01
C ALA A 164 -9.22 -15.23 -24.04
N GLN A 165 -9.74 -16.46 -24.10
CA GLN A 165 -10.75 -16.93 -23.16
C GLN A 165 -10.19 -17.07 -21.75
N ARG A 166 -8.97 -17.55 -21.56
CA ARG A 166 -8.30 -17.59 -20.24
C ARG A 166 -8.11 -16.20 -19.64
N TYR A 167 -7.81 -15.22 -20.47
CA TYR A 167 -7.74 -13.82 -20.04
C TYR A 167 -9.10 -13.30 -19.55
N ARG A 168 -10.20 -13.63 -20.23
CA ARG A 168 -11.55 -13.33 -19.74
C ARG A 168 -11.86 -14.08 -18.45
N ASP A 169 -11.50 -15.36 -18.38
CA ASP A 169 -11.78 -16.21 -17.22
C ASP A 169 -11.05 -15.73 -15.97
N LEU A 170 -9.88 -15.09 -16.11
CA LEU A 170 -9.17 -14.43 -15.01
C LEU A 170 -10.07 -13.38 -14.34
N TYR A 171 -10.67 -12.49 -15.11
CA TYR A 171 -11.56 -11.45 -14.57
C TYR A 171 -12.88 -12.03 -14.07
N THR A 172 -13.42 -13.02 -14.74
CA THR A 172 -14.63 -13.73 -14.31
C THR A 172 -14.43 -14.40 -12.95
N TYR A 173 -13.29 -15.04 -12.73
CA TYR A 173 -12.93 -15.62 -11.43
C TYR A 173 -12.98 -14.56 -10.32
N HIS A 174 -12.29 -13.45 -10.49
CA HIS A 174 -12.23 -12.40 -9.47
C HIS A 174 -13.60 -11.72 -9.25
N ALA A 175 -14.40 -11.55 -10.29
CA ALA A 175 -15.76 -11.03 -10.17
C ALA A 175 -16.66 -11.97 -9.38
N LYS A 176 -16.63 -13.28 -9.67
CA LYS A 176 -17.41 -14.29 -8.96
C LYS A 176 -16.97 -14.42 -7.49
N LEU A 177 -15.66 -14.43 -7.24
CA LEU A 177 -15.11 -14.48 -5.88
C LEU A 177 -15.58 -13.26 -5.07
N ALA A 178 -15.44 -12.06 -5.62
CA ALA A 178 -15.88 -10.83 -4.96
C ALA A 178 -17.39 -10.83 -4.69
N THR A 179 -18.22 -11.31 -5.60
CA THR A 179 -19.66 -11.45 -5.41
C THR A 179 -19.99 -12.43 -4.28
N SER A 180 -19.34 -13.59 -4.24
CA SER A 180 -19.57 -14.60 -3.20
C SER A 180 -19.17 -14.11 -1.81
N ILE A 181 -18.06 -13.41 -1.69
CA ILE A 181 -17.62 -12.84 -0.39
C ILE A 181 -18.50 -11.65 0.00
N SER A 182 -18.97 -10.85 -0.95
CA SER A 182 -19.93 -9.77 -0.69
C SER A 182 -21.23 -10.31 -0.07
N GLU A 183 -21.68 -11.50 -0.48
CA GLU A 183 -22.84 -12.18 0.11
C GLU A 183 -22.58 -12.56 1.58
N LEU A 184 -21.38 -13.04 1.92
CA LEU A 184 -21.00 -13.28 3.32
C LEU A 184 -21.02 -12.00 4.14
N ALA A 185 -20.53 -10.90 3.59
CA ALA A 185 -20.60 -9.60 4.23
C ALA A 185 -22.05 -9.15 4.43
N GLY A 186 -22.92 -9.32 3.43
CA GLY A 186 -24.34 -9.02 3.52
C GLY A 186 -25.09 -9.86 4.57
N GLN A 187 -24.60 -11.06 4.88
CA GLN A 187 -25.12 -11.92 5.94
C GLN A 187 -24.61 -11.52 7.35
N GLY A 188 -23.72 -10.52 7.46
CA GLY A 188 -23.15 -10.07 8.72
C GLY A 188 -22.02 -10.93 9.27
N LEU A 189 -21.49 -11.89 8.51
CA LEU A 189 -20.37 -12.74 8.91
C LEU A 189 -19.03 -12.00 8.91
N ILE A 190 -18.86 -11.04 8.01
CA ILE A 190 -17.65 -10.24 7.84
C ILE A 190 -17.95 -8.82 8.33
N LYS A 191 -17.07 -8.26 9.16
CA LYS A 191 -17.18 -6.87 9.64
C LYS A 191 -17.20 -5.89 8.49
N LYS A 192 -16.18 -5.98 7.62
CA LYS A 192 -16.08 -5.26 6.35
C LYS A 192 -15.42 -6.10 5.29
N TYR A 193 -15.84 -5.89 4.06
CA TYR A 193 -15.19 -6.42 2.88
C TYR A 193 -14.71 -5.28 1.98
N TYR A 194 -13.40 -5.21 1.77
CA TYR A 194 -12.78 -4.24 0.86
C TYR A 194 -12.45 -4.92 -0.46
N ILE A 195 -12.85 -4.29 -1.55
CA ILE A 195 -12.49 -4.70 -2.90
C ILE A 195 -11.63 -3.59 -3.48
N GLY A 196 -10.36 -3.88 -3.67
CA GLY A 196 -9.38 -2.96 -4.26
C GLY A 196 -9.13 -3.28 -5.73
N GLN A 197 -8.31 -2.45 -6.35
CA GLN A 197 -7.94 -2.57 -7.76
C GLN A 197 -6.42 -2.46 -7.89
N ASP A 198 -5.80 -3.51 -8.44
CA ASP A 198 -4.36 -3.50 -8.79
C ASP A 198 -4.14 -2.54 -9.96
N ASP A 199 -2.99 -1.95 -10.07
CA ASP A 199 -2.56 -0.99 -11.09
C ASP A 199 -3.67 -0.58 -12.07
N GLY A 200 -4.28 0.58 -11.84
CA GLY A 200 -5.43 1.02 -12.62
C GLY A 200 -5.05 1.57 -13.99
N GLU A 201 -6.04 1.57 -14.88
CA GLU A 201 -5.99 2.20 -16.20
C GLU A 201 -7.33 2.87 -16.46
N GLN A 202 -7.35 3.88 -17.32
CA GLN A 202 -8.61 4.53 -17.69
C GLN A 202 -9.62 3.54 -18.25
N PHE A 203 -9.17 2.57 -19.05
CA PHE A 203 -9.97 1.49 -19.59
C PHE A 203 -9.31 0.14 -19.31
N ALA A 204 -10.01 -0.76 -18.66
CA ALA A 204 -9.57 -2.11 -18.34
C ALA A 204 -10.77 -3.00 -17.98
N PRO A 205 -10.69 -4.32 -18.17
CA PRO A 205 -11.77 -5.23 -17.76
C PRO A 205 -12.14 -5.12 -16.27
N SER A 206 -11.16 -4.86 -15.40
CA SER A 206 -11.42 -4.65 -13.97
C SER A 206 -12.31 -3.44 -13.67
N ASN A 207 -12.33 -2.42 -14.53
CA ASN A 207 -13.20 -1.26 -14.36
C ASN A 207 -14.68 -1.62 -14.56
N ILE A 208 -14.99 -2.56 -15.45
CA ILE A 208 -16.34 -3.08 -15.64
C ILE A 208 -16.81 -3.76 -14.36
N ILE A 209 -15.96 -4.61 -13.79
CA ILE A 209 -16.23 -5.33 -12.53
C ILE A 209 -16.37 -4.33 -11.38
N TYR A 210 -15.46 -3.38 -11.27
CA TYR A 210 -15.47 -2.33 -10.25
C TYR A 210 -16.82 -1.58 -10.24
N ARG A 211 -17.27 -1.10 -11.39
CA ARG A 211 -18.54 -0.38 -11.52
C ARG A 211 -19.75 -1.26 -11.15
N SER A 212 -19.73 -2.52 -11.56
CA SER A 212 -20.80 -3.47 -11.23
C SER A 212 -20.88 -3.76 -9.74
N LEU A 213 -19.73 -3.98 -9.09
CA LEU A 213 -19.66 -4.22 -7.65
C LEU A 213 -20.05 -3.00 -6.83
N LEU A 214 -19.60 -1.81 -7.23
CA LEU A 214 -19.95 -0.55 -6.58
C LEU A 214 -21.46 -0.30 -6.57
N SER A 215 -22.14 -0.57 -7.69
CA SER A 215 -23.59 -0.35 -7.82
C SER A 215 -24.44 -1.32 -6.97
N LYS A 216 -23.89 -2.41 -6.50
CA LYS A 216 -24.56 -3.49 -5.76
C LYS A 216 -24.00 -3.68 -4.34
N ALA A 217 -23.09 -2.83 -3.90
CA ALA A 217 -22.39 -3.00 -2.64
C ALA A 217 -23.36 -2.92 -1.44
N HIS A 218 -23.23 -3.86 -0.51
CA HIS A 218 -23.83 -3.75 0.83
C HIS A 218 -23.12 -2.65 1.62
N GLU A 219 -23.75 -2.19 2.71
CA GLU A 219 -23.22 -1.11 3.55
C GLU A 219 -21.80 -1.40 4.09
N ASN A 220 -21.50 -2.66 4.37
CA ASN A 220 -20.20 -3.11 4.87
C ASN A 220 -19.23 -3.60 3.77
N VAL A 221 -19.55 -3.34 2.51
CA VAL A 221 -18.68 -3.62 1.36
C VAL A 221 -18.17 -2.30 0.80
N VAL A 222 -16.85 -2.15 0.74
CA VAL A 222 -16.17 -0.96 0.25
C VAL A 222 -15.43 -1.30 -1.04
N VAL A 223 -15.86 -0.72 -2.14
CA VAL A 223 -15.20 -0.85 -3.45
C VAL A 223 -14.37 0.39 -3.70
N GLN A 224 -13.06 0.22 -3.89
CA GLN A 224 -12.13 1.34 -4.00
C GLN A 224 -10.98 1.05 -4.96
N LYS A 225 -10.32 2.11 -5.40
CA LYS A 225 -9.10 2.01 -6.21
C LYS A 225 -7.90 1.79 -5.31
N GLY A 226 -6.83 1.20 -5.88
CA GLY A 226 -5.60 0.92 -5.15
C GLY A 226 -5.60 -0.44 -4.45
N ALA A 227 -4.45 -0.80 -3.92
CA ALA A 227 -4.19 -2.11 -3.34
C ALA A 227 -3.23 -2.06 -2.14
N ASP A 228 -2.02 -1.56 -2.35
CA ASP A 228 -0.92 -1.69 -1.39
C ASP A 228 -1.05 -0.82 -0.13
N GLU A 229 -1.92 0.16 -0.13
CA GLU A 229 -2.21 1.06 1.00
C GLU A 229 -3.35 0.57 1.89
N LEU A 230 -4.12 -0.43 1.46
CA LEU A 230 -5.38 -0.78 2.11
C LEU A 230 -5.23 -1.28 3.54
N THR A 231 -4.20 -2.08 3.82
CA THR A 231 -3.98 -2.59 5.17
C THR A 231 -3.68 -1.47 6.16
N MET A 232 -2.85 -0.50 5.77
CA MET A 232 -2.60 0.70 6.59
C MET A 232 -3.88 1.49 6.85
N MET A 233 -4.69 1.69 5.82
CA MET A 233 -5.96 2.39 5.93
C MET A 233 -6.93 1.67 6.88
N ILE A 234 -7.03 0.35 6.78
CA ILE A 234 -7.88 -0.47 7.65
C ILE A 234 -7.41 -0.35 9.10
N CYS A 235 -6.11 -0.44 9.38
CA CYS A 235 -5.56 -0.24 10.71
C CYS A 235 -5.86 1.17 11.25
N ALA A 236 -5.70 2.19 10.42
CA ALA A 236 -5.90 3.59 10.79
C ALA A 236 -7.37 3.92 11.11
N GLN A 237 -8.31 3.21 10.50
CA GLN A 237 -9.76 3.40 10.76
C GLN A 237 -10.19 3.02 12.18
N GLU A 238 -9.36 2.36 12.95
CA GLU A 238 -9.60 2.14 14.38
C GLU A 238 -9.56 3.46 15.18
N ASN A 239 -9.13 4.57 14.58
CA ASN A 239 -9.31 5.91 15.12
C ASN A 239 -10.77 6.39 14.88
N PRO A 240 -11.60 6.49 15.92
CA PRO A 240 -13.02 6.82 15.77
C PRO A 240 -13.30 8.33 15.66
N SER A 241 -12.27 9.16 15.71
CA SER A 241 -12.42 10.61 15.73
C SER A 241 -12.92 11.14 14.38
N ALA A 242 -13.71 12.20 14.42
CA ALA A 242 -14.05 12.96 13.24
C ALA A 242 -12.84 13.81 12.80
N HIS A 243 -12.52 13.76 11.53
CA HIS A 243 -11.38 14.46 10.96
C HIS A 243 -11.84 15.49 9.93
N GLU A 244 -11.26 16.68 10.01
CA GLU A 244 -11.39 17.71 9.00
C GLU A 244 -10.00 18.13 8.53
N ILE A 245 -9.84 18.30 7.23
CA ILE A 245 -8.54 18.62 6.64
C ILE A 245 -8.69 19.69 5.55
N LYS A 246 -7.76 20.63 5.52
CA LYS A 246 -7.59 21.57 4.42
C LYS A 246 -6.81 20.87 3.31
N LEU A 247 -7.37 20.83 2.12
CA LEU A 247 -6.77 20.20 0.94
C LEU A 247 -6.14 21.25 0.04
N VAL A 248 -4.85 21.11 -0.25
CA VAL A 248 -4.08 22.03 -1.09
C VAL A 248 -3.30 21.25 -2.14
N TYR A 249 -3.50 21.56 -3.42
CA TYR A 249 -2.67 21.06 -4.53
C TYR A 249 -1.56 22.07 -4.84
N THR A 250 -0.33 21.60 -5.08
CA THR A 250 0.74 22.51 -5.54
C THR A 250 0.45 23.06 -6.93
N ASN A 251 -0.28 22.31 -7.75
CA ASN A 251 -0.82 22.79 -9.02
C ASN A 251 -2.27 22.36 -9.21
N PRO A 252 -3.25 23.21 -8.87
CA PRO A 252 -4.66 22.90 -9.06
C PRO A 252 -5.07 22.63 -10.51
N ASP A 253 -4.35 23.18 -11.49
CA ASP A 253 -4.67 22.99 -12.91
C ASP A 253 -4.41 21.55 -13.38
N LEU A 254 -3.56 20.80 -12.66
CA LEU A 254 -3.21 19.40 -12.96
C LEU A 254 -4.01 18.38 -12.13
N MET A 255 -4.92 18.81 -11.26
CA MET A 255 -5.63 17.88 -10.37
C MET A 255 -6.61 16.95 -11.08
N LYS A 256 -6.99 17.25 -12.32
CA LYS A 256 -7.89 16.43 -13.15
C LYS A 256 -7.15 15.43 -14.05
N GLU A 257 -5.84 15.37 -13.96
CA GLU A 257 -5.05 14.43 -14.76
C GLU A 257 -5.15 13.00 -14.23
N TYR A 258 -5.14 12.04 -15.18
CA TYR A 258 -4.94 10.63 -14.89
C TYR A 258 -3.45 10.37 -14.72
N LEU A 259 -3.02 10.10 -13.50
CA LEU A 259 -1.64 9.70 -13.25
C LEU A 259 -1.43 8.23 -13.69
N PRO A 260 -0.18 7.82 -13.98
CA PRO A 260 0.11 6.44 -14.33
C PRO A 260 -0.43 5.44 -13.30
N TYR A 261 -0.97 4.34 -13.79
CA TYR A 261 -1.56 3.26 -12.99
C TYR A 261 -2.80 3.64 -12.18
N GLU A 262 -3.50 4.70 -12.59
CA GLU A 262 -4.76 5.11 -11.99
C GLU A 262 -5.93 5.02 -12.97
N SER A 263 -7.08 4.59 -12.47
CA SER A 263 -8.31 4.44 -13.26
C SER A 263 -9.24 5.67 -13.18
N ALA A 264 -8.82 6.70 -12.46
CA ALA A 264 -9.54 7.95 -12.29
C ALA A 264 -8.57 9.14 -12.21
N PRO A 265 -9.06 10.37 -12.41
CA PRO A 265 -8.26 11.58 -12.19
C PRO A 265 -7.76 11.69 -10.76
N LEU A 266 -6.65 12.40 -10.56
CA LEU A 266 -6.01 12.55 -9.25
C LEU A 266 -6.98 13.05 -8.16
N ASP A 267 -7.79 14.07 -8.44
CA ASP A 267 -8.73 14.60 -7.46
C ASP A 267 -9.82 13.60 -7.03
N GLU A 268 -10.24 12.71 -7.93
CA GLU A 268 -11.16 11.64 -7.58
C GLU A 268 -10.48 10.57 -6.70
N ILE A 269 -9.22 10.23 -6.98
CA ILE A 269 -8.43 9.33 -6.12
C ILE A 269 -8.31 9.91 -4.71
N VAL A 270 -7.94 11.18 -4.59
CA VAL A 270 -7.81 11.86 -3.30
C VAL A 270 -9.15 11.88 -2.56
N SER A 271 -10.22 12.26 -3.22
CA SER A 271 -11.57 12.33 -2.64
C SER A 271 -12.05 10.95 -2.16
N GLU A 272 -11.78 9.90 -2.92
CA GLU A 272 -12.15 8.53 -2.54
C GLU A 272 -11.42 8.09 -1.26
N LYS A 273 -10.11 8.32 -1.15
CA LYS A 273 -9.33 7.97 0.05
C LYS A 273 -9.80 8.74 1.28
N LEU A 274 -10.05 10.03 1.14
CA LEU A 274 -10.61 10.86 2.22
C LEU A 274 -11.97 10.34 2.67
N ALA A 275 -12.88 10.06 1.75
CA ALA A 275 -14.21 9.55 2.06
C ALA A 275 -14.18 8.20 2.78
N ILE A 276 -13.36 7.26 2.34
CA ILE A 276 -13.20 5.94 2.95
C ILE A 276 -12.72 6.06 4.39
N LEU A 277 -11.80 6.99 4.65
CA LEU A 277 -11.25 7.25 5.99
C LEU A 277 -12.15 8.16 6.85
N GLY A 278 -13.28 8.62 6.32
CA GLY A 278 -14.18 9.51 7.06
C GLY A 278 -13.61 10.91 7.28
N ILE A 279 -12.71 11.36 6.41
CA ILE A 279 -12.08 12.68 6.50
C ILE A 279 -12.85 13.66 5.62
N THR A 280 -13.32 14.76 6.21
CA THR A 280 -14.06 15.83 5.52
C THR A 280 -13.08 16.94 5.11
N VAL A 281 -13.22 17.43 3.88
CA VAL A 281 -12.47 18.60 3.43
C VAL A 281 -13.16 19.87 3.93
N ASN A 282 -12.40 20.69 4.67
CA ASN A 282 -12.84 21.98 5.17
C ASN A 282 -11.71 23.01 4.98
N PRO A 283 -11.94 24.09 4.18
CA PRO A 283 -10.91 25.12 3.95
C PRO A 283 -10.42 25.82 5.23
N GLU A 284 -11.22 25.80 6.30
CA GLU A 284 -10.89 26.41 7.59
C GLU A 284 -10.28 25.42 8.60
N ALA A 285 -10.05 24.17 8.18
CA ALA A 285 -9.45 23.16 9.04
C ALA A 285 -8.02 23.54 9.44
N ASN A 286 -7.63 23.16 10.66
CA ASN A 286 -6.26 23.35 11.13
C ASN A 286 -5.28 22.35 10.48
N ASP A 287 -5.72 21.12 10.25
CA ASP A 287 -4.93 20.10 9.62
C ASP A 287 -4.88 20.32 8.10
N THR A 288 -3.74 20.05 7.49
CA THR A 288 -3.54 20.30 6.06
C THR A 288 -2.97 19.06 5.36
N LEU A 289 -3.58 18.69 4.23
CA LEU A 289 -3.03 17.77 3.26
C LEU A 289 -2.54 18.55 2.04
N ILE A 290 -1.24 18.51 1.80
CA ILE A 290 -0.61 19.07 0.60
C ILE A 290 -0.43 17.91 -0.39
N ILE A 291 -1.01 18.06 -1.57
CA ILE A 291 -0.78 17.18 -2.72
C ILE A 291 0.27 17.84 -3.61
N HIS A 292 1.49 17.32 -3.59
CA HIS A 292 2.55 17.78 -4.49
C HIS A 292 2.41 17.07 -5.84
N ASN A 293 1.81 17.74 -6.81
CA ASN A 293 1.48 17.22 -8.13
C ASN A 293 2.13 17.99 -9.28
N ASP A 294 3.20 18.74 -9.02
CA ASP A 294 3.88 19.55 -10.03
C ASP A 294 5.40 19.41 -9.92
N ALA A 295 5.97 18.50 -10.73
CA ALA A 295 7.41 18.28 -10.81
C ALA A 295 8.21 19.52 -11.25
N SER A 296 7.57 20.47 -11.94
CA SER A 296 8.23 21.72 -12.41
C SER A 296 8.37 22.76 -11.31
N ASN A 297 7.70 22.59 -10.17
CA ASN A 297 7.68 23.58 -9.08
C ASN A 297 7.80 22.94 -7.69
N PRO A 298 8.91 22.26 -7.37
CA PRO A 298 9.11 21.64 -6.06
C PRO A 298 9.15 22.65 -4.91
N SER A 299 9.61 23.88 -5.16
CA SER A 299 9.68 24.94 -4.16
C SER A 299 8.30 25.40 -3.63
N LYS A 300 7.22 25.06 -4.33
CA LYS A 300 5.86 25.37 -3.89
C LYS A 300 5.49 24.69 -2.57
N VAL A 301 6.00 23.48 -2.33
CA VAL A 301 5.79 22.79 -1.05
C VAL A 301 6.39 23.60 0.10
N SER A 302 7.65 24.03 -0.03
CA SER A 302 8.32 24.87 0.97
C SER A 302 7.61 26.20 1.18
N ALA A 303 7.09 26.80 0.12
CA ALA A 303 6.37 28.06 0.19
C ALA A 303 5.01 27.94 0.94
N LEU A 304 4.35 26.79 0.84
CA LEU A 304 3.07 26.54 1.52
C LEU A 304 3.24 26.30 3.04
N LEU A 305 4.34 25.69 3.47
CA LEU A 305 4.54 25.32 4.87
C LEU A 305 4.44 26.51 5.86
N PRO A 306 5.05 27.67 5.61
CA PRO A 306 4.94 28.81 6.53
C PRO A 306 3.53 29.41 6.65
N GLU A 307 2.68 29.17 5.67
CA GLU A 307 1.27 29.65 5.66
C GLU A 307 0.37 28.79 6.55
N ILE A 308 0.84 27.59 6.92
CA ILE A 308 0.12 26.64 7.76
C ILE A 308 0.49 26.91 9.21
N LYS A 309 -0.47 27.45 9.98
CA LYS A 309 -0.19 27.99 11.32
C LYS A 309 -0.34 26.96 12.45
N THR A 310 -1.25 26.00 12.32
CA THR A 310 -1.60 25.03 13.38
C THR A 310 -2.07 23.72 12.79
N GLY A 311 -2.06 22.65 13.60
CA GLY A 311 -2.55 21.34 13.23
C GLY A 311 -1.51 20.45 12.56
N TYR A 312 -1.97 19.29 12.11
CA TYR A 312 -1.12 18.31 11.45
C TYR A 312 -0.88 18.68 9.98
N ILE A 313 0.31 18.35 9.51
CA ILE A 313 0.73 18.60 8.13
C ILE A 313 1.07 17.25 7.50
N ALA A 314 0.35 16.91 6.45
CA ALA A 314 0.57 15.72 5.63
C ALA A 314 0.93 16.13 4.20
N VAL A 315 1.98 15.52 3.65
CA VAL A 315 2.47 15.79 2.29
C VAL A 315 2.43 14.52 1.48
N ALA A 316 1.54 14.46 0.49
CA ALA A 316 1.47 13.40 -0.49
C ALA A 316 2.21 13.84 -1.76
N ASP A 317 3.35 13.20 -2.01
CA ASP A 317 4.23 13.50 -3.12
C ASP A 317 3.90 12.60 -4.31
N VAL A 318 3.11 13.11 -5.23
CA VAL A 318 2.64 12.42 -6.43
C VAL A 318 3.17 13.06 -7.73
N ALA A 319 4.16 13.94 -7.62
CA ALA A 319 4.78 14.61 -8.76
C ALA A 319 5.44 13.62 -9.72
N TYR A 320 5.93 12.51 -9.21
CA TYR A 320 6.48 11.39 -9.97
C TYR A 320 5.78 10.09 -9.58
N THR A 321 5.74 9.15 -10.52
CA THR A 321 5.31 7.77 -10.25
C THR A 321 6.48 6.95 -9.74
N ASN A 322 6.23 6.05 -8.79
CA ASN A 322 7.18 5.14 -8.16
C ASN A 322 8.25 5.79 -7.27
N ARG A 323 8.27 7.11 -7.12
CA ARG A 323 9.28 7.80 -6.32
C ARG A 323 8.79 9.11 -5.75
N GLY A 324 9.42 9.55 -4.66
CA GLY A 324 9.34 10.92 -4.20
C GLY A 324 10.12 11.88 -5.12
N ASP A 325 9.78 13.16 -5.05
CA ASP A 325 10.52 14.20 -5.74
C ASP A 325 11.84 14.48 -4.99
N ALA A 326 12.95 14.06 -5.59
CA ALA A 326 14.28 14.25 -5.00
C ALA A 326 14.64 15.73 -4.79
N ASN A 327 13.99 16.66 -5.49
CA ASN A 327 14.14 18.09 -5.27
C ASN A 327 13.55 18.58 -3.94
N LEU A 328 12.74 17.77 -3.26
CA LEU A 328 12.27 18.05 -1.91
C LEU A 328 13.27 17.63 -0.82
N LYS A 329 14.36 16.95 -1.18
CA LYS A 329 15.30 16.39 -0.20
C LYS A 329 15.81 17.44 0.79
N ASP A 330 16.27 18.58 0.32
CA ASP A 330 16.86 19.62 1.18
C ASP A 330 15.85 20.17 2.20
N MET A 331 14.60 20.27 1.83
CA MET A 331 13.50 20.66 2.72
C MET A 331 13.15 19.55 3.70
N LEU A 332 13.02 18.30 3.22
CA LEU A 332 12.60 17.15 4.02
C LEU A 332 13.70 16.72 5.03
N PHE A 333 14.97 16.86 4.65
CA PHE A 333 16.12 16.41 5.46
C PHE A 333 16.58 17.50 6.44
N GLN A 334 15.64 17.97 7.25
CA GLN A 334 15.89 18.92 8.33
C GLN A 334 15.17 18.46 9.60
N LYS A 335 15.78 18.70 10.77
CA LYS A 335 15.14 18.37 12.05
C LYS A 335 13.82 19.09 12.25
N SER A 336 13.71 20.34 11.78
CA SER A 336 12.46 21.10 11.79
C SER A 336 11.36 20.43 10.96
N SER A 337 11.70 19.86 9.80
CA SER A 337 10.76 19.13 8.96
C SER A 337 10.33 17.80 9.58
N ILE A 338 11.23 17.09 10.23
CA ILE A 338 10.89 15.88 11.00
C ILE A 338 9.87 16.19 12.11
N SER A 339 10.00 17.35 12.75
CA SER A 339 9.07 17.81 13.79
C SER A 339 7.71 18.26 13.23
N THR A 340 7.69 18.97 12.12
CA THR A 340 6.51 19.72 11.64
C THR A 340 5.73 19.02 10.54
N ILE A 341 6.36 18.16 9.74
CA ILE A 341 5.68 17.35 8.75
C ILE A 341 5.32 16.02 9.41
N ASP A 342 4.06 15.85 9.76
CA ASP A 342 3.58 14.68 10.50
C ASP A 342 3.52 13.43 9.64
N ALA A 343 3.25 13.60 8.33
CA ALA A 343 3.21 12.51 7.37
C ALA A 343 3.79 12.94 6.03
N TYR A 344 4.63 12.10 5.45
CA TYR A 344 5.15 12.23 4.10
C TYR A 344 5.17 10.87 3.43
N SER A 345 4.86 10.84 2.14
CA SER A 345 4.99 9.66 1.30
C SER A 345 5.10 10.05 -0.17
N GLY A 346 5.84 9.28 -0.95
CA GLY A 346 5.98 9.46 -2.39
C GLY A 346 6.45 8.16 -3.04
N TRP A 347 5.57 7.16 -3.14
CA TRP A 347 5.92 5.85 -3.66
C TRP A 347 4.82 5.25 -4.52
N ASN A 348 5.21 4.38 -5.46
CA ASN A 348 4.36 3.60 -6.35
C ASN A 348 3.30 4.47 -7.05
N THR A 349 2.00 4.27 -6.79
CA THR A 349 0.92 5.04 -7.43
C THR A 349 0.41 6.18 -6.54
N ALA A 350 -0.37 7.09 -7.12
CA ALA A 350 -1.00 8.18 -6.34
C ALA A 350 -1.93 7.64 -5.25
N ALA A 351 -2.71 6.60 -5.52
CA ALA A 351 -3.58 5.97 -4.53
C ALA A 351 -2.77 5.43 -3.35
N ASN A 352 -1.65 4.73 -3.60
CA ASN A 352 -0.77 4.24 -2.54
C ASN A 352 -0.20 5.37 -1.69
N THR A 353 0.30 6.42 -2.34
CA THR A 353 0.89 7.58 -1.66
C THR A 353 -0.12 8.31 -0.78
N VAL A 354 -1.28 8.63 -1.31
CA VAL A 354 -2.33 9.36 -0.58
C VAL A 354 -2.86 8.51 0.59
N GLY A 355 -3.16 7.24 0.34
CA GLY A 355 -3.62 6.32 1.39
C GLY A 355 -2.60 6.15 2.52
N THR A 356 -1.31 6.07 2.21
CA THR A 356 -0.22 5.98 3.19
C THR A 356 -0.13 7.22 4.06
N VAL A 357 -0.11 8.40 3.44
CA VAL A 357 -0.03 9.69 4.15
C VAL A 357 -1.21 9.88 5.09
N LEU A 358 -2.42 9.60 4.61
CA LEU A 358 -3.63 9.73 5.43
C LEU A 358 -3.68 8.72 6.56
N SER A 359 -3.20 7.50 6.34
CA SER A 359 -3.10 6.48 7.39
C SER A 359 -2.11 6.89 8.49
N GLN A 360 -0.97 7.42 8.11
CA GLN A 360 0.02 7.94 9.08
C GLN A 360 -0.53 9.14 9.84
N TYR A 361 -1.23 10.06 9.16
CA TYR A 361 -1.90 11.19 9.80
C TYR A 361 -2.91 10.74 10.86
N MET A 362 -3.81 9.82 10.52
CA MET A 362 -4.80 9.30 11.45
C MET A 362 -4.17 8.54 12.62
N ALA A 363 -3.13 7.75 12.35
CA ALA A 363 -2.41 7.03 13.40
C ALA A 363 -1.70 7.98 14.37
N THR A 364 -1.08 9.04 13.86
CA THR A 364 -0.42 10.06 14.68
C THR A 364 -1.42 10.84 15.55
N GLU A 365 -2.56 11.19 14.99
CA GLU A 365 -3.64 11.83 15.75
C GLU A 365 -4.19 10.90 16.85
N TYR A 366 -4.43 9.63 16.52
CA TYR A 366 -4.85 8.64 17.51
C TYR A 366 -3.85 8.54 18.67
N LEU A 367 -2.56 8.51 18.38
CA LEU A 367 -1.51 8.53 19.41
C LEU A 367 -1.62 9.78 20.28
N SER A 368 -1.81 10.95 19.68
CA SER A 368 -1.96 12.21 20.42
C SER A 368 -3.16 12.17 21.38
N LEU A 369 -4.31 11.70 20.92
CA LEU A 369 -5.54 11.64 21.71
C LEU A 369 -5.49 10.65 22.86
N ASN A 370 -4.67 9.60 22.72
CA ASN A 370 -4.57 8.54 23.71
C ASN A 370 -3.26 8.56 24.51
N TYR A 371 -2.36 9.50 24.25
CA TYR A 371 -1.00 9.52 24.80
C TYR A 371 -0.98 9.39 26.32
N ASP A 372 -1.83 10.16 27.04
CA ASP A 372 -1.89 10.18 28.50
C ASP A 372 -2.48 8.90 29.12
N ARG A 373 -3.09 8.05 28.29
CA ARG A 373 -3.64 6.75 28.71
C ARG A 373 -2.65 5.60 28.55
N LEU A 374 -1.56 5.84 27.83
CA LEU A 374 -0.51 4.86 27.62
C LEU A 374 0.44 4.78 28.81
N SER A 375 0.97 3.58 29.06
CA SER A 375 2.13 3.48 29.94
C SER A 375 3.34 4.16 29.31
N PRO A 376 4.33 4.60 30.09
CA PRO A 376 5.56 5.20 29.53
C PRO A 376 6.24 4.32 28.47
N GLN A 377 6.25 3.00 28.68
CA GLN A 377 6.82 2.06 27.73
C GLN A 377 6.00 1.99 26.44
N ALA A 378 4.66 1.91 26.54
CA ALA A 378 3.79 1.88 25.35
C ALA A 378 3.87 3.19 24.57
N ALA A 379 3.92 4.34 25.24
CA ALA A 379 4.10 5.64 24.60
C ALA A 379 5.43 5.71 23.85
N LYS A 380 6.52 5.23 24.48
CA LYS A 380 7.83 5.15 23.84
C LYS A 380 7.79 4.26 22.58
N GLU A 381 7.23 3.08 22.67
CA GLU A 381 7.11 2.15 21.53
C GLU A 381 6.31 2.77 20.37
N SER A 382 5.23 3.49 20.67
CA SER A 382 4.43 4.18 19.64
C SER A 382 5.20 5.33 18.99
N ILE A 383 5.95 6.10 19.76
CA ILE A 383 6.83 7.15 19.24
C ILE A 383 7.95 6.55 18.39
N ASP A 384 8.57 5.47 18.84
CA ASP A 384 9.61 4.78 18.07
C ASP A 384 9.06 4.28 16.72
N SER A 385 7.83 3.76 16.70
CA SER A 385 7.16 3.35 15.46
C SER A 385 6.91 4.54 14.52
N LEU A 386 6.49 5.68 15.07
CA LEU A 386 6.29 6.91 14.30
C LEU A 386 7.62 7.41 13.69
N MET A 387 8.69 7.43 14.46
CA MET A 387 10.00 7.84 13.98
C MET A 387 10.55 6.89 12.92
N LYS A 388 10.40 5.59 13.12
CA LYS A 388 10.79 4.57 12.12
C LYS A 388 9.98 4.73 10.84
N PHE A 389 8.68 5.00 10.93
CA PHE A 389 7.84 5.21 9.74
C PHE A 389 8.32 6.43 8.93
N LYS A 390 8.59 7.56 9.59
CA LYS A 390 9.16 8.75 8.96
C LYS A 390 10.52 8.45 8.30
N TYR A 391 11.38 7.73 8.98
CA TYR A 391 12.69 7.32 8.46
C TYR A 391 12.55 6.46 7.20
N VAL A 392 11.72 5.42 7.26
CA VAL A 392 11.52 4.48 6.17
C VAL A 392 10.97 5.20 4.93
N ARG A 393 10.04 6.14 5.09
CA ARG A 393 9.53 6.91 3.94
C ARG A 393 10.61 7.75 3.27
N LEU A 394 11.46 8.40 4.03
CA LEU A 394 12.57 9.18 3.48
C LEU A 394 13.64 8.27 2.84
N ALA A 395 13.96 7.15 3.48
CA ALA A 395 14.93 6.20 2.97
C ALA A 395 14.47 5.53 1.67
N GLU A 396 13.20 5.11 1.59
CA GLU A 396 12.68 4.45 0.38
C GLU A 396 12.32 5.44 -0.72
N ASP A 397 11.52 6.46 -0.40
CA ASP A 397 10.89 7.31 -1.42
C ASP A 397 11.87 8.33 -1.99
N ILE A 398 12.68 8.95 -1.16
CA ILE A 398 13.67 9.95 -1.58
C ILE A 398 15.01 9.31 -1.90
N ILE A 399 15.59 8.51 -0.99
CA ILE A 399 16.94 7.98 -1.20
C ILE A 399 16.93 6.88 -2.25
N TYR A 400 16.24 5.77 -1.98
CA TYR A 400 16.33 4.65 -2.91
C TYR A 400 15.66 4.95 -4.25
N GLN A 401 14.38 5.28 -4.25
CA GLN A 401 13.63 5.51 -5.48
C GLN A 401 14.04 6.81 -6.20
N GLY A 402 14.28 7.88 -5.44
CA GLY A 402 14.60 9.17 -6.02
C GLY A 402 16.06 9.33 -6.47
N LEU A 403 17.02 8.74 -5.74
CA LEU A 403 18.44 9.00 -5.91
C LEU A 403 19.28 7.78 -6.30
N MET A 404 18.84 6.56 -6.01
CA MET A 404 19.70 5.38 -6.14
C MET A 404 19.27 4.39 -7.23
N ILE A 405 17.99 4.14 -7.42
CA ILE A 405 17.51 3.00 -8.20
C ILE A 405 18.09 2.90 -9.62
N ASN A 406 18.17 4.01 -10.33
CA ASN A 406 18.70 4.02 -11.69
C ASN A 406 20.20 3.73 -11.73
N ASN A 407 20.95 4.27 -10.76
CA ASN A 407 22.38 4.01 -10.64
C ASN A 407 22.65 2.56 -10.26
N MET A 408 21.84 2.00 -9.34
CA MET A 408 21.95 0.57 -8.98
C MET A 408 21.67 -0.33 -10.18
N ARG A 409 20.63 -0.04 -10.95
CA ARG A 409 20.31 -0.78 -12.18
C ARG A 409 21.44 -0.74 -13.20
N SER A 410 22.11 0.39 -13.36
CA SER A 410 23.27 0.54 -14.23
C SER A 410 24.45 -0.28 -13.73
N ILE A 411 24.76 -0.23 -12.44
CA ILE A 411 25.83 -1.01 -11.81
C ILE A 411 25.57 -2.51 -11.98
N PHE A 412 24.34 -2.98 -11.69
CA PHE A 412 23.99 -4.39 -11.80
C PHE A 412 24.03 -4.88 -13.25
N THR A 413 23.58 -4.07 -14.19
CA THR A 413 23.65 -4.40 -15.61
C THR A 413 25.10 -4.52 -16.09
N ALA A 414 25.97 -3.58 -15.70
CA ALA A 414 27.39 -3.59 -16.05
C ALA A 414 28.13 -4.82 -15.48
N ARG A 415 27.65 -5.37 -14.37
CA ARG A 415 28.22 -6.57 -13.74
C ARG A 415 27.52 -7.87 -14.15
N GLY A 416 26.58 -7.83 -15.09
CA GLY A 416 25.81 -8.98 -15.52
C GLY A 416 24.94 -9.60 -14.42
N MET A 417 24.46 -8.79 -13.46
CA MET A 417 23.68 -9.23 -12.31
C MET A 417 22.17 -9.05 -12.50
N ARG A 418 21.75 -8.38 -13.55
CA ARG A 418 20.37 -7.98 -13.77
C ARG A 418 19.79 -8.60 -15.04
N MET A 419 18.56 -9.12 -14.93
CA MET A 419 17.73 -9.52 -16.06
C MET A 419 16.99 -8.33 -16.68
N SER A 420 16.41 -8.52 -17.87
CA SER A 420 15.81 -7.45 -18.68
C SER A 420 14.72 -6.61 -17.99
N ASN A 421 13.97 -7.18 -17.06
CA ASN A 421 12.83 -6.55 -16.38
C ASN A 421 13.18 -5.83 -15.07
N GLY A 422 14.45 -5.61 -14.81
CA GLY A 422 14.90 -5.10 -13.51
C GLY A 422 15.03 -6.19 -12.46
N ASP A 423 14.78 -7.43 -12.83
CA ASP A 423 14.96 -8.57 -11.95
C ASP A 423 16.45 -8.85 -11.72
N LEU A 424 16.75 -9.42 -10.57
CA LEU A 424 18.08 -9.87 -10.19
C LEU A 424 18.16 -11.38 -10.30
N TYR A 425 19.34 -11.90 -10.65
CA TYR A 425 19.61 -13.32 -10.50
C TYR A 425 19.58 -13.70 -9.01
N THR A 426 18.83 -14.73 -8.67
CA THR A 426 18.57 -15.12 -7.28
C THR A 426 19.87 -15.48 -6.53
N ASP A 427 20.81 -16.13 -7.19
CA ASP A 427 22.11 -16.52 -6.64
C ASP A 427 23.07 -15.33 -6.44
N ARG A 428 22.78 -14.17 -7.04
CA ARG A 428 23.58 -12.94 -6.93
C ARG A 428 22.92 -11.85 -6.08
N LYS A 429 21.78 -12.13 -5.49
CA LYS A 429 21.01 -11.15 -4.68
C LYS A 429 21.82 -10.61 -3.51
N TYR A 430 22.55 -11.46 -2.81
CA TYR A 430 23.40 -11.04 -1.68
C TYR A 430 24.50 -10.06 -2.13
N GLU A 431 25.18 -10.34 -3.25
CA GLU A 431 26.18 -9.43 -3.84
C GLU A 431 25.54 -8.09 -4.22
N ALA A 432 24.33 -8.10 -4.79
CA ALA A 432 23.57 -6.90 -5.12
C ALA A 432 23.25 -6.07 -3.85
N GLU A 433 22.88 -6.70 -2.77
CA GLU A 433 22.59 -6.02 -1.49
C GLU A 433 23.85 -5.40 -0.86
N GLN A 434 25.01 -6.04 -0.99
CA GLN A 434 26.28 -5.43 -0.56
C GLN A 434 26.57 -4.16 -1.34
N LEU A 435 26.48 -4.19 -2.67
CA LEU A 435 26.68 -3.01 -3.52
C LEU A 435 25.64 -1.92 -3.23
N LEU A 436 24.40 -2.30 -2.98
CA LEU A 436 23.32 -1.39 -2.60
C LEU A 436 23.67 -0.59 -1.35
N ASN A 437 24.13 -1.26 -0.30
CA ASN A 437 24.49 -0.61 0.97
C ASN A 437 25.77 0.21 0.86
N GLU A 438 26.78 -0.24 0.10
CA GLU A 438 27.98 0.53 -0.18
C GLU A 438 27.66 1.83 -0.92
N TYR A 439 26.87 1.76 -1.99
CA TYR A 439 26.47 2.92 -2.76
C TYR A 439 25.60 3.89 -1.95
N GLY A 440 24.67 3.36 -1.16
CA GLY A 440 23.73 4.13 -0.36
C GLY A 440 24.32 4.76 0.90
N PHE A 441 25.53 4.34 1.30
CA PHE A 441 26.14 4.72 2.59
C PHE A 441 26.16 6.23 2.83
N LYS A 442 26.53 7.02 1.84
CA LYS A 442 26.58 8.49 1.96
C LYS A 442 25.23 9.13 2.26
N TYR A 443 24.15 8.58 1.69
CA TYR A 443 22.79 9.08 1.93
C TYR A 443 22.26 8.61 3.29
N VAL A 444 22.54 7.36 3.63
CA VAL A 444 22.11 6.76 4.91
C VAL A 444 22.78 7.45 6.09
N ILE A 445 24.07 7.81 6.00
CA ILE A 445 24.75 8.59 7.04
C ILE A 445 24.06 9.93 7.26
N GLU A 446 23.72 10.65 6.21
CA GLU A 446 23.03 11.93 6.30
C GLU A 446 21.68 11.78 7.02
N LEU A 447 20.89 10.77 6.61
CA LEU A 447 19.61 10.47 7.23
C LEU A 447 19.75 10.05 8.70
N ASN A 448 20.73 9.20 9.01
CA ASN A 448 20.99 8.75 10.38
C ASN A 448 21.35 9.93 11.32
N LYS A 449 22.17 10.88 10.85
CA LYS A 449 22.49 12.08 11.62
C LYS A 449 21.27 12.92 11.94
N LEU A 450 20.30 12.98 11.01
CA LEU A 450 19.06 13.73 11.18
C LEU A 450 18.20 13.15 12.31
N PHE A 451 18.11 11.84 12.42
CA PHE A 451 17.30 11.14 13.44
C PHE A 451 18.06 10.91 14.75
N ARG A 452 19.40 10.95 14.74
CA ARG A 452 20.22 10.78 15.94
C ARG A 452 20.18 12.01 16.83
N GLY A 453 20.34 11.80 18.14
CA GLY A 453 20.25 12.85 19.13
C GLY A 453 18.79 13.24 19.43
N THR A 454 18.61 14.45 19.91
CA THR A 454 17.30 14.96 20.32
C THR A 454 16.45 15.36 19.12
N ASN A 455 15.23 14.86 19.09
CA ASN A 455 14.17 15.27 18.17
C ASN A 455 12.92 15.67 18.95
N TYR A 456 12.20 16.63 18.45
CA TYR A 456 10.93 17.07 18.99
C TYR A 456 9.82 16.67 18.03
N ILE A 457 8.81 15.98 18.56
CA ILE A 457 7.66 15.50 17.77
C ILE A 457 6.43 16.26 18.19
N HIS A 458 5.76 16.81 17.21
CA HIS A 458 4.49 17.49 17.41
C HIS A 458 3.35 16.47 17.49
N LEU A 459 2.64 16.42 18.62
CA LEU A 459 1.45 15.57 18.82
C LEU A 459 0.28 16.45 19.29
N GLY A 460 -0.44 17.03 18.36
CA GLY A 460 -1.52 17.98 18.68
C GLY A 460 -0.94 19.22 19.40
N GLU A 461 -1.42 19.49 20.61
CA GLU A 461 -0.96 20.65 21.40
C GLU A 461 0.33 20.37 22.21
N ARG A 462 0.80 19.13 22.22
CA ARG A 462 2.01 18.73 22.96
C ARG A 462 3.20 18.56 22.04
N THR A 463 4.38 18.75 22.61
CA THR A 463 5.64 18.39 21.99
C THR A 463 6.28 17.27 22.81
N VAL A 464 6.63 16.17 22.15
CA VAL A 464 7.31 15.03 22.77
C VAL A 464 8.77 15.05 22.34
N GLU A 465 9.67 14.95 23.31
CA GLU A 465 11.10 14.84 23.08
C GLU A 465 11.49 13.37 22.95
N THR A 466 12.30 13.06 21.93
CA THR A 466 12.97 11.76 21.77
C THR A 466 14.47 11.96 21.66
N ASN A 467 15.25 11.00 22.13
CA ASN A 467 16.70 11.04 22.01
C ASN A 467 17.24 9.66 21.65
N TYR A 468 17.86 9.54 20.47
CA TYR A 468 18.44 8.30 20.00
C TYR A 468 19.97 8.41 19.93
N SER A 469 20.66 7.56 20.67
CA SER A 469 22.14 7.47 20.64
C SER A 469 22.64 6.76 19.38
N LEU A 470 21.87 5.80 18.90
CA LEU A 470 22.15 5.05 17.68
C LEU A 470 20.93 5.09 16.73
N VAL A 471 21.21 5.45 15.50
CA VAL A 471 20.27 5.25 14.38
C VAL A 471 21.08 4.62 13.26
N ASN A 472 20.63 3.49 12.78
CA ASN A 472 21.27 2.78 11.67
C ASN A 472 20.24 2.02 10.86
N SER A 473 20.56 1.75 9.59
CA SER A 473 19.74 0.97 8.71
C SER A 473 20.54 0.22 7.67
N THR A 474 19.94 -0.85 7.18
CA THR A 474 20.41 -1.62 6.02
C THR A 474 19.29 -1.75 5.01
N PHE A 475 19.67 -1.75 3.73
CA PHE A 475 18.78 -2.03 2.62
C PHE A 475 18.95 -3.48 2.16
N THR A 476 17.83 -4.16 1.95
CA THR A 476 17.79 -5.48 1.32
C THR A 476 16.73 -5.51 0.21
N TYR A 477 16.86 -6.43 -0.71
CA TYR A 477 15.83 -6.69 -1.72
C TYR A 477 14.90 -7.78 -1.20
N PRO A 478 13.62 -7.48 -0.89
CA PRO A 478 12.69 -8.50 -0.38
C PRO A 478 12.38 -9.58 -1.40
N TRP A 479 12.36 -9.19 -2.67
CA TRP A 479 12.28 -10.07 -3.83
C TRP A 479 13.52 -9.92 -4.71
N HIS A 480 13.79 -10.87 -5.59
CA HIS A 480 14.94 -10.80 -6.51
C HIS A 480 14.66 -9.85 -7.68
N ARG A 481 14.38 -8.60 -7.33
CA ARG A 481 14.21 -7.50 -8.29
C ARG A 481 14.61 -6.16 -7.65
N THR A 482 14.88 -5.17 -8.49
CA THR A 482 15.35 -3.84 -8.05
C THR A 482 14.22 -2.86 -7.73
N PHE A 483 12.96 -3.24 -7.95
CA PHE A 483 11.81 -2.33 -7.86
C PHE A 483 11.60 -1.76 -6.46
N GLU A 484 11.75 -2.57 -5.42
CA GLU A 484 11.58 -2.16 -4.03
C GLU A 484 12.72 -2.63 -3.14
N VAL A 485 12.89 -1.96 -2.02
CA VAL A 485 13.80 -2.36 -0.94
C VAL A 485 13.06 -2.53 0.38
N LEU A 486 13.61 -3.36 1.25
CA LEU A 486 13.26 -3.39 2.66
C LEU A 486 14.31 -2.57 3.42
N VAL A 487 13.86 -1.58 4.17
CA VAL A 487 14.71 -0.79 5.07
C VAL A 487 14.56 -1.35 6.48
N SER A 488 15.60 -2.02 6.96
CA SER A 488 15.67 -2.51 8.34
C SER A 488 16.35 -1.47 9.21
N THR A 489 15.68 -1.00 10.26
CA THR A 489 16.14 0.11 11.10
C THR A 489 16.37 -0.30 12.53
N VAL A 490 17.40 0.30 13.16
CA VAL A 490 17.69 0.21 14.58
C VAL A 490 17.71 1.62 15.17
N PHE A 491 16.88 1.84 16.18
CA PHE A 491 16.80 3.08 16.95
C PHE A 491 17.02 2.72 18.44
N SER A 492 18.02 3.30 19.09
CA SER A 492 18.32 3.04 20.50
C SER A 492 18.80 4.29 21.24
#